data_5d89d46f9ec1aa64c60675fac4255f4a
#
_entry.id   5d89d46f9ec1aa64c60675fac4255f4a
#
_cell.length_a   1.000
_cell.length_b   1.000
_cell.length_c   1.000
_cell.angle_alpha   90.00
_cell.angle_beta   90.00
_cell.angle_gamma   90.00
#
_symmetry.space_group_name_H-M   'P 1'
#
loop_
_entity.id
_entity.type
_entity.pdbx_description
1 polymer ?
#
loop_
_entity_poly.entity_id
_entity_poly.type
_entity_poly.pdbx_seq_one_letter_code
_entity_poly.pdbx_strand_id
1 'polypeptide(L)'
;RLQNFAGGARIFTAAAFAARCLNFVHFIDISPFIPYNINGLARAAVCAGLFTGGTALENILVTGGAGYIGSHTVVELLENGYGVVVVDNLSNSSRESLNRVKKITGKDVKFYEADVRDRAAMDKVFSENKIDYVIHFAGLKAVGESCVKPVEYYDNNLYGTLVLLETMRAHGCKKIVFSSSATVYGTPERLPLDETCRTGGTTNPYGTSKYFQEIMLGDVYKADNEWTVVLLRYFNPVGAHESGLIGEDPRGIPNNLTPYIAKVAIGELKEVGVFGNDYPTPDGTGVRDYIHVVDLAKGHVAAISHCKNSGVYTYNLGTGVGYSVLDVIHAYEKACGHKLPYSIKPRRAGDIAACYADPSKAEKELGWKAQYGIDEMCASSWNWQSKNPKGYGEN
;
A
#
# COMPACT_ATOMS: atom_id res chain seq x y z
N ARG A 1 -16.01 46.47 -58.96
CA ARG A 1 -16.03 46.90 -57.54
C ARG A 1 -16.41 45.70 -56.67
N LEU A 2 -15.41 45.14 -56.07
CA LEU A 2 -15.48 44.00 -55.20
C LEU A 2 -15.72 44.50 -53.76
N GLN A 3 -16.63 43.89 -53.07
CA GLN A 3 -16.75 44.06 -51.61
C GLN A 3 -16.60 42.69 -50.95
N ASN A 4 -15.71 42.66 -49.95
CA ASN A 4 -15.36 41.50 -49.14
C ASN A 4 -16.50 41.11 -48.19
N PHE A 5 -16.76 39.84 -48.07
CA PHE A 5 -17.47 39.27 -46.93
C PHE A 5 -16.49 38.42 -46.11
N ALA A 6 -16.18 38.90 -44.92
CA ALA A 6 -15.46 38.15 -43.89
C ALA A 6 -16.49 37.40 -43.06
N GLY A 7 -16.51 36.08 -43.18
CA GLY A 7 -17.31 35.19 -42.35
C GLY A 7 -16.62 34.93 -41.02
N GLY A 8 -17.17 35.46 -39.92
CA GLY A 8 -16.72 35.16 -38.56
C GLY A 8 -17.15 33.76 -38.10
N ALA A 9 -16.24 32.84 -38.02
CA ALA A 9 -16.45 31.57 -37.34
C ALA A 9 -16.51 31.81 -35.82
N ARG A 10 -17.67 31.62 -35.22
CA ARG A 10 -17.83 31.63 -33.75
C ARG A 10 -17.26 30.29 -33.22
N ILE A 11 -16.19 30.37 -32.50
CA ILE A 11 -15.66 29.27 -31.68
C ILE A 11 -16.61 29.11 -30.48
N PHE A 12 -17.48 28.11 -30.53
CA PHE A 12 -18.22 27.67 -29.36
C PHE A 12 -17.26 26.91 -28.46
N THR A 13 -16.99 27.44 -27.28
CA THR A 13 -16.13 26.83 -26.29
C THR A 13 -16.75 25.54 -25.74
N ALA A 14 -15.95 24.51 -25.61
CA ALA A 14 -16.33 23.17 -25.11
C ALA A 14 -17.03 23.20 -23.73
N ALA A 15 -16.84 24.27 -22.96
CA ALA A 15 -17.50 24.51 -21.69
C ALA A 15 -19.04 24.64 -21.79
N ALA A 16 -19.55 25.19 -22.90
CA ALA A 16 -21.00 25.34 -23.10
C ALA A 16 -21.68 23.99 -23.46
N PHE A 17 -20.93 23.05 -24.01
CA PHE A 17 -21.43 21.71 -24.33
C PHE A 17 -21.50 20.80 -23.08
N ALA A 18 -20.50 20.87 -22.21
CA ALA A 18 -20.46 20.12 -20.95
C ALA A 18 -21.57 20.55 -19.96
N ALA A 19 -21.84 21.84 -19.86
CA ALA A 19 -22.93 22.37 -19.01
C ALA A 19 -24.34 21.96 -19.50
N ARG A 20 -24.51 21.73 -20.80
CA ARG A 20 -25.79 21.25 -21.36
C ARG A 20 -25.98 19.74 -21.17
N CYS A 21 -24.94 18.95 -21.13
CA CYS A 21 -25.04 17.50 -20.86
C CYS A 21 -25.36 17.19 -19.39
N LEU A 22 -24.86 17.98 -18.44
CA LEU A 22 -25.14 17.78 -17.02
C LEU A 22 -26.59 18.10 -16.62
N ASN A 23 -27.27 19.02 -17.31
CA ASN A 23 -28.66 19.33 -17.06
C ASN A 23 -29.66 18.37 -17.72
N PHE A 24 -29.19 17.44 -18.57
CA PHE A 24 -30.07 16.46 -19.25
C PHE A 24 -30.22 15.13 -18.50
N VAL A 25 -29.36 14.89 -17.50
CA VAL A 25 -29.36 13.62 -16.72
C VAL A 25 -30.42 13.63 -15.60
N HIS A 26 -31.06 14.76 -15.30
CA HIS A 26 -32.03 14.87 -14.18
C HIS A 26 -33.48 14.63 -14.55
N PHE A 27 -33.82 14.21 -15.77
CA PHE A 27 -35.23 14.13 -16.19
C PHE A 27 -35.62 12.89 -17.01
N ILE A 28 -34.92 11.76 -16.90
CA ILE A 28 -35.47 10.52 -17.50
C ILE A 28 -35.23 9.35 -16.52
N ASP A 29 -36.32 9.04 -15.80
CA ASP A 29 -36.52 7.79 -15.08
C ASP A 29 -36.98 6.75 -16.13
N ILE A 30 -36.08 5.86 -16.57
CA ILE A 30 -36.40 4.70 -17.42
C ILE A 30 -35.73 3.46 -16.84
N SER A 31 -36.58 2.57 -16.39
CA SER A 31 -36.52 1.19 -15.95
C SER A 31 -35.61 0.24 -16.76
N PRO A 32 -35.33 -0.98 -16.28
CA PRO A 32 -34.05 -1.66 -16.18
C PRO A 32 -33.80 -2.57 -17.38
N PHE A 33 -33.02 -2.13 -18.35
CA PHE A 33 -32.39 -3.02 -19.35
C PHE A 33 -31.38 -2.26 -20.21
N ILE A 34 -30.16 -1.99 -19.66
CA ILE A 34 -28.94 -1.87 -20.49
C ILE A 34 -27.73 -2.12 -19.56
N PRO A 35 -26.90 -3.13 -19.82
CA PRO A 35 -25.62 -3.30 -19.12
C PRO A 35 -24.53 -2.54 -19.88
N TYR A 36 -24.39 -1.24 -19.63
CA TYR A 36 -23.21 -0.49 -20.09
C TYR A 36 -22.49 0.12 -18.90
N ASN A 37 -21.24 -0.31 -18.75
CA ASN A 37 -20.29 0.06 -17.74
C ASN A 37 -19.94 1.56 -17.80
N ILE A 38 -20.67 2.40 -17.05
CA ILE A 38 -20.46 3.86 -16.95
C ILE A 38 -19.04 4.19 -16.44
N ASN A 39 -18.38 3.26 -15.73
CA ASN A 39 -17.00 3.42 -15.27
C ASN A 39 -15.96 3.49 -16.43
N GLY A 40 -16.26 2.91 -17.59
CA GLY A 40 -15.41 3.01 -18.77
C GLY A 40 -15.38 4.41 -19.40
N LEU A 41 -16.53 5.10 -19.42
CA LEU A 41 -16.63 6.46 -19.97
C LEU A 41 -16.07 7.51 -19.04
N ALA A 42 -16.21 7.34 -17.72
CA ALA A 42 -15.56 8.21 -16.74
C ALA A 42 -14.03 8.05 -16.77
N ARG A 43 -13.50 6.81 -16.92
CA ARG A 43 -12.08 6.56 -17.11
C ARG A 43 -11.55 7.13 -18.43
N ALA A 44 -12.30 7.04 -19.52
CA ALA A 44 -11.91 7.61 -20.83
C ALA A 44 -11.86 9.14 -20.79
N ALA A 45 -12.76 9.81 -20.03
CA ALA A 45 -12.76 11.26 -19.89
C ALA A 45 -11.56 11.76 -19.04
N VAL A 46 -11.13 11.00 -18.03
CA VAL A 46 -9.90 11.27 -17.26
C VAL A 46 -8.65 11.03 -18.11
N CYS A 47 -8.64 9.99 -18.95
CA CYS A 47 -7.53 9.74 -19.88
C CYS A 47 -7.45 10.74 -21.04
N ALA A 48 -8.54 11.44 -21.38
CA ALA A 48 -8.59 12.36 -22.51
C ALA A 48 -8.10 13.79 -22.19
N GLY A 49 -7.52 14.04 -21.01
CA GLY A 49 -6.87 15.34 -20.69
C GLY A 49 -7.77 16.55 -20.75
N LEU A 50 -9.07 16.44 -20.52
CA LEU A 50 -10.04 17.53 -20.60
C LEU A 50 -10.08 18.46 -19.37
N PHE A 51 -9.12 18.31 -18.44
CA PHE A 51 -8.84 19.29 -17.38
C PHE A 51 -7.55 20.03 -17.70
N THR A 52 -7.59 20.96 -18.64
CA THR A 52 -6.51 21.93 -18.89
C THR A 52 -6.61 23.11 -17.92
N GLY A 53 -6.41 22.83 -16.65
CA GLY A 53 -5.86 23.78 -15.71
C GLY A 53 -4.52 23.17 -15.28
N GLY A 54 -3.41 23.68 -15.75
CA GLY A 54 -2.08 23.13 -15.52
C GLY A 54 -1.65 23.22 -14.05
N THR A 55 -2.20 22.36 -13.20
CA THR A 55 -1.57 22.02 -11.92
C THR A 55 -0.38 21.13 -12.26
N ALA A 56 0.84 21.59 -11.95
CA ALA A 56 2.03 20.76 -12.05
C ALA A 56 1.75 19.43 -11.33
N LEU A 57 2.08 18.30 -12.01
CA LEU A 57 1.95 16.97 -11.40
C LEU A 57 2.71 16.96 -10.08
N GLU A 58 2.04 16.58 -8.98
CA GLU A 58 2.72 16.36 -7.70
C GLU A 58 3.65 15.16 -7.84
N ASN A 59 4.91 15.30 -7.42
CA ASN A 59 5.92 14.26 -7.46
C ASN A 59 6.03 13.58 -6.10
N ILE A 60 5.87 12.28 -6.09
CA ILE A 60 5.91 11.45 -4.89
C ILE A 60 7.22 10.67 -4.86
N LEU A 61 8.01 10.86 -3.81
CA LEU A 61 9.12 9.97 -3.53
C LEU A 61 8.60 8.75 -2.77
N VAL A 62 8.87 7.57 -3.30
CA VAL A 62 8.53 6.28 -2.68
C VAL A 62 9.80 5.57 -2.26
N THR A 63 10.12 5.57 -0.97
CA THR A 63 11.25 4.78 -0.45
C THR A 63 10.80 3.34 -0.23
N GLY A 64 11.60 2.36 -0.61
CA GLY A 64 11.19 0.95 -0.62
C GLY A 64 10.18 0.64 -1.75
N GLY A 65 10.20 1.47 -2.82
CA GLY A 65 9.21 1.39 -3.89
C GLY A 65 9.36 0.20 -4.84
N ALA A 66 10.48 -0.51 -4.81
CA ALA A 66 10.68 -1.76 -5.55
C ALA A 66 10.16 -3.00 -4.76
N GLY A 67 9.80 -2.83 -3.47
CA GLY A 67 9.27 -3.88 -2.63
C GLY A 67 7.82 -4.24 -2.96
N TYR A 68 7.26 -5.21 -2.21
CA TYR A 68 5.91 -5.74 -2.43
C TYR A 68 4.82 -4.65 -2.39
N ILE A 69 4.64 -3.97 -1.24
CA ILE A 69 3.63 -2.92 -1.10
C ILE A 69 4.00 -1.69 -1.96
N GLY A 70 5.31 -1.35 -2.00
CA GLY A 70 5.82 -0.22 -2.74
C GLY A 70 5.50 -0.29 -4.23
N SER A 71 5.77 -1.41 -4.91
CA SER A 71 5.51 -1.57 -6.33
C SER A 71 4.03 -1.47 -6.69
N HIS A 72 3.13 -2.03 -5.86
CA HIS A 72 1.69 -1.89 -6.05
C HIS A 72 1.24 -0.43 -5.85
N THR A 73 1.81 0.26 -4.85
CA THR A 73 1.52 1.69 -4.62
C THR A 73 2.04 2.56 -5.77
N VAL A 74 3.20 2.23 -6.34
CA VAL A 74 3.73 2.92 -7.53
C VAL A 74 2.78 2.78 -8.71
N VAL A 75 2.18 1.59 -8.94
CA VAL A 75 1.15 1.41 -9.98
C VAL A 75 -0.02 2.37 -9.74
N GLU A 76 -0.61 2.34 -8.55
CA GLU A 76 -1.77 3.18 -8.22
C GLU A 76 -1.45 4.68 -8.33
N LEU A 77 -0.27 5.13 -7.89
CA LEU A 77 0.16 6.52 -8.04
C LEU A 77 0.25 6.94 -9.52
N LEU A 78 0.91 6.13 -10.33
CA LEU A 78 1.05 6.40 -11.76
C LEU A 78 -0.30 6.44 -12.47
N GLU A 79 -1.20 5.50 -12.17
CA GLU A 79 -2.55 5.46 -12.74
C GLU A 79 -3.39 6.68 -12.34
N ASN A 80 -3.18 7.22 -11.14
CA ASN A 80 -3.83 8.44 -10.66
C ASN A 80 -3.12 9.72 -11.10
N GLY A 81 -2.09 9.64 -11.98
CA GLY A 81 -1.47 10.80 -12.62
C GLY A 81 -0.39 11.50 -11.80
N TYR A 82 0.12 10.89 -10.73
CA TYR A 82 1.27 11.42 -9.99
C TYR A 82 2.59 11.15 -10.73
N GLY A 83 3.56 12.06 -10.57
CA GLY A 83 4.95 11.76 -10.86
C GLY A 83 5.55 10.90 -9.75
N VAL A 84 6.35 9.90 -10.09
CA VAL A 84 6.91 8.98 -9.11
C VAL A 84 8.43 8.88 -9.23
N VAL A 85 9.09 9.06 -8.08
CA VAL A 85 10.52 8.77 -7.89
C VAL A 85 10.64 7.64 -6.88
N VAL A 86 11.45 6.63 -7.17
CA VAL A 86 11.66 5.47 -6.30
C VAL A 86 13.09 5.45 -5.78
N VAL A 87 13.24 5.23 -4.47
CA VAL A 87 14.51 4.88 -3.83
C VAL A 87 14.37 3.50 -3.18
N ASP A 88 15.29 2.59 -3.50
CA ASP A 88 15.32 1.24 -2.91
C ASP A 88 16.75 0.71 -2.95
N ASN A 89 17.22 0.04 -1.89
CA ASN A 89 18.56 -0.56 -1.85
C ASN A 89 18.58 -2.01 -2.34
N LEU A 90 17.45 -2.51 -2.80
CA LEU A 90 17.23 -3.86 -3.30
C LEU A 90 17.62 -4.99 -2.34
N SER A 91 17.72 -4.70 -1.03
CA SER A 91 18.10 -5.71 -0.02
C SER A 91 17.07 -6.84 0.11
N ASN A 92 15.79 -6.53 -0.06
CA ASN A 92 14.67 -7.51 -0.03
C ASN A 92 13.61 -7.20 -1.10
N SER A 93 14.06 -6.74 -2.25
CA SER A 93 13.23 -6.37 -3.39
C SER A 93 13.96 -6.69 -4.69
N SER A 94 13.33 -6.47 -5.83
CA SER A 94 13.93 -6.66 -7.15
C SER A 94 13.63 -5.47 -8.06
N ARG A 95 14.61 -5.01 -8.80
CA ARG A 95 14.43 -3.99 -9.84
C ARG A 95 13.43 -4.44 -10.91
N GLU A 96 13.31 -5.75 -11.14
CA GLU A 96 12.33 -6.31 -12.08
C GLU A 96 10.90 -5.94 -11.71
N SER A 97 10.58 -5.71 -10.44
CA SER A 97 9.25 -5.22 -10.03
C SER A 97 8.91 -3.89 -10.72
N LEU A 98 9.86 -2.95 -10.83
CA LEU A 98 9.67 -1.66 -11.50
C LEU A 98 9.59 -1.80 -13.01
N ASN A 99 10.34 -2.72 -13.62
CA ASN A 99 10.19 -3.05 -15.03
C ASN A 99 8.77 -3.57 -15.34
N ARG A 100 8.21 -4.36 -14.43
CA ARG A 100 6.83 -4.87 -14.55
C ARG A 100 5.78 -3.82 -14.26
N VAL A 101 6.04 -2.88 -13.35
CA VAL A 101 5.22 -1.66 -13.17
C VAL A 101 5.12 -0.89 -14.50
N LYS A 102 6.23 -0.70 -15.19
CA LYS A 102 6.23 -0.08 -16.53
C LYS A 102 5.39 -0.86 -17.54
N LYS A 103 5.46 -2.22 -17.53
CA LYS A 103 4.62 -3.06 -18.41
C LYS A 103 3.13 -2.90 -18.10
N ILE A 104 2.75 -2.72 -16.82
CA ILE A 104 1.36 -2.54 -16.39
C ILE A 104 0.84 -1.16 -16.77
N THR A 105 1.59 -0.10 -16.46
CA THR A 105 1.13 1.29 -16.54
C THR A 105 1.49 2.00 -17.84
N GLY A 106 2.44 1.46 -18.59
CA GLY A 106 3.05 2.13 -19.76
C GLY A 106 3.94 3.33 -19.38
N LYS A 107 4.18 3.58 -18.10
CA LYS A 107 4.93 4.74 -17.59
C LYS A 107 6.24 4.33 -16.93
N ASP A 108 7.28 5.13 -17.14
CA ASP A 108 8.56 4.97 -16.46
C ASP A 108 8.55 5.64 -15.09
N VAL A 109 9.33 5.09 -14.15
CA VAL A 109 9.64 5.72 -12.87
C VAL A 109 11.13 6.06 -12.81
N LYS A 110 11.45 7.21 -12.22
CA LYS A 110 12.85 7.54 -11.94
C LYS A 110 13.29 6.72 -10.73
N PHE A 111 14.30 5.87 -10.91
CA PHE A 111 14.77 4.94 -9.89
C PHE A 111 16.19 5.29 -9.45
N TYR A 112 16.40 5.31 -8.15
CA TYR A 112 17.70 5.43 -7.50
C TYR A 112 17.94 4.19 -6.64
N GLU A 113 18.97 3.42 -6.97
CA GLU A 113 19.44 2.34 -6.12
C GLU A 113 20.29 2.95 -5.00
N ALA A 114 19.69 3.12 -3.83
CA ALA A 114 20.33 3.76 -2.69
C ALA A 114 19.69 3.32 -1.37
N ASP A 115 20.49 3.34 -0.31
CA ASP A 115 20.02 3.14 1.06
C ASP A 115 19.51 4.46 1.64
N VAL A 116 18.34 4.43 2.29
CA VAL A 116 17.77 5.63 2.94
C VAL A 116 18.65 6.18 4.07
N ARG A 117 19.59 5.37 4.60
CA ARG A 117 20.60 5.79 5.60
C ARG A 117 21.75 6.56 4.98
N ASP A 118 21.91 6.51 3.66
CA ASP A 118 22.95 7.29 2.96
C ASP A 118 22.46 8.72 2.71
N ARG A 119 22.87 9.63 3.60
CA ARG A 119 22.51 11.05 3.52
C ARG A 119 22.90 11.69 2.18
N ALA A 120 24.07 11.39 1.64
CA ALA A 120 24.55 12.00 0.40
C ALA A 120 23.70 11.52 -0.80
N ALA A 121 23.34 10.24 -0.82
CA ALA A 121 22.45 9.69 -1.84
C ALA A 121 21.05 10.29 -1.73
N MET A 122 20.49 10.43 -0.53
CA MET A 122 19.18 11.03 -0.31
C MET A 122 19.17 12.52 -0.69
N ASP A 123 20.20 13.27 -0.31
CA ASP A 123 20.35 14.68 -0.70
C ASP A 123 20.41 14.85 -2.22
N LYS A 124 21.14 13.98 -2.91
CA LYS A 124 21.15 13.93 -4.39
C LYS A 124 19.76 13.71 -4.97
N VAL A 125 18.98 12.76 -4.43
CA VAL A 125 17.63 12.47 -4.89
C VAL A 125 16.74 13.71 -4.81
N PHE A 126 16.75 14.43 -3.70
CA PHE A 126 15.96 15.62 -3.50
C PHE A 126 16.46 16.82 -4.33
N SER A 127 17.77 16.92 -4.54
CA SER A 127 18.36 17.99 -5.37
C SER A 127 18.01 17.84 -6.86
N GLU A 128 17.93 16.59 -7.34
CA GLU A 128 17.63 16.30 -8.75
C GLU A 128 16.12 16.24 -9.05
N ASN A 129 15.27 16.25 -8.02
CA ASN A 129 13.83 16.11 -8.19
C ASN A 129 13.08 17.05 -7.26
N LYS A 130 12.10 17.77 -7.80
CA LYS A 130 11.13 18.44 -6.95
C LYS A 130 10.21 17.37 -6.33
N ILE A 131 10.28 17.16 -5.02
CA ILE A 131 9.48 16.21 -4.28
C ILE A 131 8.42 16.96 -3.48
N ASP A 132 7.15 16.66 -3.72
CA ASP A 132 6.00 17.28 -3.04
C ASP A 132 5.53 16.46 -1.83
N TYR A 133 5.63 15.10 -1.91
CA TYR A 133 5.32 14.14 -0.83
C TYR A 133 6.34 13.01 -0.78
N VAL A 134 6.47 12.43 0.39
CA VAL A 134 7.20 11.17 0.58
C VAL A 134 6.24 10.09 1.07
N ILE A 135 6.29 8.89 0.45
CA ILE A 135 5.74 7.67 1.03
C ILE A 135 6.93 6.82 1.51
N HIS A 136 6.95 6.54 2.81
CA HIS A 136 8.08 5.86 3.43
C HIS A 136 7.75 4.40 3.76
N PHE A 137 8.12 3.49 2.83
CA PHE A 137 8.03 2.04 3.03
C PHE A 137 9.35 1.41 3.48
N ALA A 138 10.49 2.01 3.11
CA ALA A 138 11.79 1.43 3.40
C ALA A 138 11.94 1.08 4.89
N GLY A 139 12.17 -0.21 5.17
CA GLY A 139 12.28 -0.71 6.53
C GLY A 139 12.30 -2.23 6.57
N LEU A 140 13.04 -2.78 7.53
CA LEU A 140 13.01 -4.20 7.86
C LEU A 140 11.68 -4.53 8.55
N LYS A 141 11.02 -5.65 8.17
CA LYS A 141 9.64 -5.96 8.58
C LYS A 141 9.43 -7.34 9.20
N ALA A 142 10.44 -8.20 9.26
CA ALA A 142 10.30 -9.56 9.73
C ALA A 142 10.33 -9.63 11.26
N VAL A 143 9.17 -9.91 11.88
CA VAL A 143 8.98 -9.95 13.34
C VAL A 143 9.98 -10.90 14.02
N GLY A 144 10.07 -12.15 13.55
CA GLY A 144 10.98 -13.15 14.13
C GLY A 144 12.46 -12.76 14.00
N GLU A 145 12.88 -12.22 12.85
CA GLU A 145 14.23 -11.75 12.65
C GLU A 145 14.58 -10.57 13.57
N SER A 146 13.63 -9.66 13.81
CA SER A 146 13.85 -8.51 14.68
C SER A 146 14.23 -8.91 16.11
N CYS A 147 13.71 -10.05 16.60
CA CYS A 147 14.07 -10.56 17.93
C CYS A 147 15.51 -11.06 18.00
N VAL A 148 16.10 -11.45 16.87
CA VAL A 148 17.49 -11.97 16.80
C VAL A 148 18.47 -10.86 16.41
N LYS A 149 18.02 -9.86 15.64
CA LYS A 149 18.84 -8.76 15.10
C LYS A 149 18.25 -7.37 15.47
N PRO A 150 17.99 -7.07 16.75
CA PRO A 150 17.30 -5.82 17.12
C PRO A 150 18.08 -4.56 16.75
N VAL A 151 19.41 -4.60 16.82
CA VAL A 151 20.26 -3.43 16.52
C VAL A 151 20.14 -3.06 15.04
N GLU A 152 20.20 -4.02 14.15
CA GLU A 152 20.04 -3.84 12.71
C GLU A 152 18.65 -3.28 12.37
N TYR A 153 17.61 -3.71 13.10
CA TYR A 153 16.26 -3.18 12.93
C TYR A 153 16.17 -1.72 13.36
N TYR A 154 16.75 -1.34 14.47
CA TYR A 154 16.76 0.06 14.90
C TYR A 154 17.64 0.93 14.00
N ASP A 155 18.83 0.46 13.62
CA ASP A 155 19.70 1.18 12.69
C ASP A 155 18.98 1.41 11.34
N ASN A 156 18.42 0.37 10.76
CA ASN A 156 17.74 0.50 9.47
C ASN A 156 16.46 1.37 9.58
N ASN A 157 15.58 1.06 10.53
CA ASN A 157 14.26 1.68 10.57
C ASN A 157 14.30 3.09 11.20
N LEU A 158 14.96 3.27 12.35
CA LEU A 158 14.96 4.57 13.03
C LEU A 158 15.97 5.52 12.40
N TYR A 159 17.24 5.08 12.23
CA TYR A 159 18.25 5.95 11.66
C TYR A 159 17.93 6.31 10.21
N GLY A 160 17.44 5.36 9.40
CA GLY A 160 16.97 5.65 8.04
C GLY A 160 15.87 6.70 8.00
N THR A 161 14.90 6.63 8.94
CA THR A 161 13.86 7.66 9.06
C THR A 161 14.41 9.00 9.49
N LEU A 162 15.40 9.05 10.40
CA LEU A 162 16.05 10.31 10.80
C LEU A 162 16.76 10.97 9.61
N VAL A 163 17.55 10.22 8.85
CA VAL A 163 18.21 10.74 7.64
C VAL A 163 17.21 11.27 6.64
N LEU A 164 16.11 10.53 6.41
CA LEU A 164 15.04 10.97 5.51
C LEU A 164 14.41 12.27 5.98
N LEU A 165 14.03 12.40 7.26
CA LEU A 165 13.40 13.60 7.82
C LEU A 165 14.32 14.83 7.77
N GLU A 166 15.63 14.65 8.03
CA GLU A 166 16.60 15.72 7.91
C GLU A 166 16.75 16.19 6.45
N THR A 167 16.80 15.26 5.50
CA THR A 167 16.86 15.59 4.07
C THR A 167 15.57 16.28 3.61
N MET A 168 14.40 15.77 3.98
CA MET A 168 13.12 16.40 3.68
C MET A 168 13.07 17.84 4.18
N ARG A 169 13.50 18.08 5.43
CA ARG A 169 13.55 19.41 6.03
C ARG A 169 14.51 20.33 5.28
N ALA A 170 15.70 19.86 4.91
CA ALA A 170 16.72 20.62 4.19
C ALA A 170 16.20 21.08 2.80
N HIS A 171 15.37 20.28 2.15
CA HIS A 171 14.78 20.55 0.82
C HIS A 171 13.35 21.12 0.87
N GLY A 172 12.82 21.45 2.05
CA GLY A 172 11.50 22.07 2.20
C GLY A 172 10.31 21.13 1.90
N CYS A 173 10.53 19.83 1.81
CA CYS A 173 9.47 18.82 1.70
C CYS A 173 8.95 18.45 3.10
N LYS A 174 7.74 18.87 3.46
CA LYS A 174 7.17 18.68 4.81
C LYS A 174 5.95 17.76 4.82
N LYS A 175 5.79 16.87 3.83
CA LYS A 175 4.64 15.99 3.71
C LYS A 175 5.09 14.53 3.60
N ILE A 176 4.67 13.71 4.58
CA ILE A 176 5.05 12.30 4.67
C ILE A 176 3.86 11.39 4.97
N VAL A 177 3.74 10.32 4.19
CA VAL A 177 2.88 9.17 4.48
C VAL A 177 3.77 8.04 4.97
N PHE A 178 3.58 7.62 6.20
CA PHE A 178 4.41 6.61 6.85
C PHE A 178 3.72 5.25 6.91
N SER A 179 4.44 4.23 6.47
CA SER A 179 4.09 2.81 6.61
C SER A 179 4.21 2.36 8.06
N SER A 180 3.16 2.61 8.86
CA SER A 180 3.06 2.06 10.20
C SER A 180 2.46 0.64 10.18
N SER A 181 2.17 0.07 11.32
CA SER A 181 1.73 -1.31 11.48
C SER A 181 0.80 -1.47 12.66
N ALA A 182 -0.16 -2.38 12.57
CA ALA A 182 -0.99 -2.79 13.71
C ALA A 182 -0.16 -3.32 14.91
N THR A 183 1.11 -3.70 14.70
CA THR A 183 2.02 -4.10 15.78
C THR A 183 2.29 -3.00 16.80
N VAL A 184 2.04 -1.72 16.47
CA VAL A 184 2.17 -0.60 17.40
C VAL A 184 1.16 -0.66 18.56
N TYR A 185 0.04 -1.35 18.38
CA TYR A 185 -0.95 -1.56 19.44
C TYR A 185 -0.49 -2.57 20.51
N GLY A 186 0.53 -3.40 20.21
CA GLY A 186 0.95 -4.45 21.12
C GLY A 186 -0.12 -5.51 21.33
N THR A 187 -0.36 -5.89 22.60
CA THR A 187 -1.47 -6.79 22.94
C THR A 187 -2.77 -5.98 22.97
N PRO A 188 -3.78 -6.31 22.15
CA PRO A 188 -5.06 -5.62 22.12
C PRO A 188 -5.79 -5.64 23.47
N GLU A 189 -6.23 -4.48 23.94
CA GLU A 189 -7.10 -4.38 25.12
C GLU A 189 -8.57 -4.63 24.75
N ARG A 190 -8.94 -4.37 23.50
CA ARG A 190 -10.26 -4.59 22.91
C ARG A 190 -10.17 -4.85 21.42
N LEU A 191 -11.20 -5.42 20.86
CA LEU A 191 -11.36 -5.65 19.41
C LEU A 191 -12.79 -5.20 19.00
N PRO A 192 -12.96 -4.66 17.79
CA PRO A 192 -11.92 -4.32 16.82
C PRO A 192 -11.01 -3.18 17.31
N LEU A 193 -9.79 -3.10 16.74
CA LEU A 193 -8.83 -2.03 17.02
C LEU A 193 -9.19 -0.78 16.22
N ASP A 194 -9.49 0.33 16.91
CA ASP A 194 -9.57 1.67 16.31
C ASP A 194 -8.32 2.51 16.68
N GLU A 195 -8.20 3.70 16.08
CA GLU A 195 -7.03 4.56 16.25
C GLU A 195 -6.93 5.20 17.65
N THR A 196 -7.98 5.10 18.47
CA THR A 196 -7.98 5.55 19.86
C THR A 196 -7.43 4.49 20.83
N CYS A 197 -7.27 3.24 20.36
CA CYS A 197 -6.65 2.18 21.15
C CYS A 197 -5.22 2.56 21.51
N ARG A 198 -4.82 2.16 22.74
CA ARG A 198 -3.48 2.41 23.25
C ARG A 198 -2.42 1.83 22.32
N THR A 199 -1.35 2.60 22.12
CA THR A 199 -0.14 2.16 21.40
C THR A 199 1.03 2.02 22.37
N GLY A 200 2.05 1.27 21.97
CA GLY A 200 3.18 0.89 22.82
C GLY A 200 2.96 -0.49 23.45
N GLY A 201 3.84 -0.91 24.34
CA GLY A 201 3.79 -2.28 24.88
C GLY A 201 3.99 -3.35 23.82
N THR A 202 4.74 -3.01 22.77
CA THR A 202 5.03 -3.87 21.62
C THR A 202 5.80 -5.12 22.05
N THR A 203 5.54 -6.24 21.40
CA THR A 203 6.07 -7.56 21.79
C THR A 203 7.36 -7.95 21.07
N ASN A 204 7.86 -7.10 20.17
CA ASN A 204 9.05 -7.37 19.35
C ASN A 204 9.70 -6.07 18.85
N PRO A 205 11.01 -6.09 18.51
CA PRO A 205 11.76 -4.91 18.06
C PRO A 205 11.23 -4.27 16.78
N TYR A 206 10.66 -5.05 15.85
CA TYR A 206 10.01 -4.48 14.66
C TYR A 206 8.83 -3.57 15.08
N GLY A 207 7.90 -4.09 15.89
CA GLY A 207 6.77 -3.31 16.38
C GLY A 207 7.24 -2.08 17.17
N THR A 208 8.28 -2.24 18.01
CA THR A 208 8.89 -1.13 18.76
C THR A 208 9.47 -0.07 17.81
N SER A 209 10.16 -0.47 16.74
CA SER A 209 10.69 0.49 15.76
C SER A 209 9.58 1.28 15.08
N LYS A 210 8.46 0.64 14.70
CA LYS A 210 7.31 1.33 14.11
C LYS A 210 6.66 2.30 15.10
N TYR A 211 6.51 1.90 16.34
CA TYR A 211 5.99 2.76 17.39
C TYR A 211 6.89 3.99 17.64
N PHE A 212 8.21 3.82 17.72
CA PHE A 212 9.13 4.94 17.86
C PHE A 212 9.12 5.87 16.65
N GLN A 213 8.97 5.35 15.43
CA GLN A 213 8.83 6.17 14.24
C GLN A 213 7.55 7.02 14.29
N GLU A 214 6.40 6.49 14.80
CA GLU A 214 5.20 7.30 15.00
C GLU A 214 5.44 8.44 16.01
N ILE A 215 6.15 8.17 17.11
CA ILE A 215 6.53 9.20 18.11
C ILE A 215 7.41 10.27 17.46
N MET A 216 8.49 9.87 16.76
CA MET A 216 9.41 10.78 16.08
C MET A 216 8.68 11.69 15.10
N LEU A 217 7.78 11.16 14.29
CA LEU A 217 6.99 11.91 13.32
C LEU A 217 6.04 12.89 14.01
N GLY A 218 5.41 12.46 15.12
CA GLY A 218 4.57 13.33 15.94
C GLY A 218 5.35 14.48 16.58
N ASP A 219 6.58 14.23 17.03
CA ASP A 219 7.44 15.25 17.61
C ASP A 219 7.98 16.24 16.56
N VAL A 220 8.26 15.77 15.34
CA VAL A 220 8.60 16.63 14.19
C VAL A 220 7.47 17.63 13.91
N TYR A 221 6.20 17.17 13.89
CA TYR A 221 5.05 18.05 13.72
C TYR A 221 4.90 19.04 14.89
N LYS A 222 5.10 18.62 16.13
CA LYS A 222 5.04 19.53 17.29
C LYS A 222 6.10 20.63 17.24
N ALA A 223 7.30 20.30 16.74
CA ALA A 223 8.40 21.24 16.60
C ALA A 223 8.19 22.22 15.42
N ASP A 224 7.50 21.76 14.37
CA ASP A 224 7.23 22.53 13.16
C ASP A 224 5.85 22.13 12.61
N ASN A 225 4.83 22.92 12.91
CA ASN A 225 3.44 22.63 12.59
C ASN A 225 3.06 22.82 11.12
N GLU A 226 4.01 23.08 10.23
CA GLU A 226 3.80 23.07 8.78
C GLU A 226 3.84 21.64 8.19
N TRP A 227 4.30 20.64 8.95
CA TRP A 227 4.34 19.27 8.49
C TRP A 227 2.96 18.65 8.33
N THR A 228 2.81 17.84 7.30
CA THR A 228 1.71 16.90 7.13
C THR A 228 2.25 15.48 7.35
N VAL A 229 1.83 14.84 8.41
CA VAL A 229 2.24 13.48 8.78
C VAL A 229 1.03 12.57 8.72
N VAL A 230 1.08 11.55 7.89
CA VAL A 230 0.03 10.53 7.81
C VAL A 230 0.59 9.19 8.24
N LEU A 231 0.03 8.61 9.29
CA LEU A 231 0.41 7.33 9.86
C LEU A 231 -0.61 6.28 9.40
N LEU A 232 -0.23 5.38 8.52
CA LEU A 232 -1.09 4.31 8.03
C LEU A 232 -0.72 3.01 8.74
N ARG A 233 -1.57 2.55 9.65
CA ARG A 233 -1.39 1.32 10.43
C ARG A 233 -1.95 0.15 9.65
N TYR A 234 -1.07 -0.62 9.01
CA TYR A 234 -1.46 -1.78 8.21
C TYR A 234 -1.75 -2.98 9.08
N PHE A 235 -2.73 -3.76 8.65
CA PHE A 235 -2.91 -5.13 9.08
C PHE A 235 -2.12 -6.07 8.16
N ASN A 236 -2.60 -7.24 7.80
CA ASN A 236 -1.78 -8.21 7.07
C ASN A 236 -1.99 -8.10 5.54
N PRO A 237 -1.08 -7.46 4.78
CA PRO A 237 -1.24 -7.37 3.34
C PRO A 237 -1.06 -8.72 2.66
N VAL A 238 -1.97 -9.02 1.72
CA VAL A 238 -2.04 -10.28 0.97
C VAL A 238 -2.47 -9.98 -0.47
N GLY A 239 -2.24 -10.93 -1.38
CA GLY A 239 -2.66 -10.82 -2.76
C GLY A 239 -1.57 -10.28 -3.68
N ALA A 240 -1.96 -10.00 -4.90
CA ALA A 240 -1.09 -9.51 -5.96
C ALA A 240 -1.89 -8.69 -6.97
N HIS A 241 -1.21 -7.99 -7.86
CA HIS A 241 -1.87 -7.28 -8.95
C HIS A 241 -2.58 -8.26 -9.89
N GLU A 242 -3.75 -7.89 -10.40
CA GLU A 242 -4.60 -8.75 -11.25
C GLU A 242 -3.89 -9.30 -12.48
N SER A 243 -2.92 -8.57 -13.03
CA SER A 243 -2.11 -9.03 -14.17
C SER A 243 -1.27 -10.27 -13.87
N GLY A 244 -0.97 -10.54 -12.59
CA GLY A 244 -0.01 -11.54 -12.16
C GLY A 244 1.45 -11.19 -12.51
N LEU A 245 1.75 -9.91 -12.80
CA LEU A 245 3.10 -9.45 -13.11
C LEU A 245 3.88 -9.03 -11.87
N ILE A 246 3.21 -8.49 -10.84
CA ILE A 246 3.83 -8.09 -9.56
C ILE A 246 3.09 -8.75 -8.40
N GLY A 247 3.84 -9.13 -7.36
CA GLY A 247 3.34 -9.79 -6.16
C GLY A 247 4.40 -9.86 -5.06
N GLU A 248 4.13 -10.62 -3.99
CA GLU A 248 5.08 -10.78 -2.88
C GLU A 248 6.14 -11.83 -3.25
N ASP A 249 7.41 -11.43 -3.24
CA ASP A 249 8.57 -12.28 -3.54
C ASP A 249 9.66 -12.09 -2.47
N PRO A 250 9.46 -12.62 -1.26
CA PRO A 250 10.45 -12.48 -0.19
C PRO A 250 11.69 -13.34 -0.48
N ARG A 251 12.87 -12.80 -0.17
CA ARG A 251 14.12 -13.58 -0.26
C ARG A 251 14.16 -14.66 0.80
N GLY A 252 14.51 -15.88 0.41
CA GLY A 252 14.62 -17.04 1.28
C GLY A 252 13.26 -17.60 1.71
N ILE A 253 13.21 -18.24 2.89
CA ILE A 253 11.98 -18.84 3.42
C ILE A 253 11.05 -17.73 3.91
N PRO A 254 9.79 -17.65 3.40
CA PRO A 254 8.86 -16.62 3.82
C PRO A 254 8.51 -16.69 5.31
N ASN A 255 8.50 -15.54 5.97
CA ASN A 255 8.06 -15.42 7.37
C ASN A 255 6.55 -15.18 7.52
N ASN A 256 5.88 -14.63 6.48
CA ASN A 256 4.45 -14.39 6.47
C ASN A 256 3.69 -15.63 5.98
N LEU A 257 2.44 -15.79 6.47
CA LEU A 257 1.61 -16.97 6.22
C LEU A 257 1.35 -17.18 4.72
N THR A 258 0.86 -16.15 4.00
CA THR A 258 0.39 -16.31 2.61
C THR A 258 1.51 -16.65 1.62
N PRO A 259 2.67 -15.96 1.60
CA PRO A 259 3.76 -16.37 0.72
C PRO A 259 4.34 -17.73 1.11
N TYR A 260 4.26 -18.14 2.38
CA TYR A 260 4.63 -19.50 2.80
C TYR A 260 3.65 -20.53 2.21
N ILE A 261 2.33 -20.29 2.32
CA ILE A 261 1.30 -21.14 1.70
C ILE A 261 1.51 -21.23 0.18
N ALA A 262 1.85 -20.12 -0.47
CA ALA A 262 2.13 -20.10 -1.90
C ALA A 262 3.28 -21.04 -2.30
N LYS A 263 4.36 -21.06 -1.50
CA LYS A 263 5.49 -21.98 -1.70
C LYS A 263 5.11 -23.46 -1.44
N VAL A 264 4.19 -23.73 -0.52
CA VAL A 264 3.63 -25.09 -0.35
C VAL A 264 2.76 -25.46 -1.56
N ALA A 265 1.94 -24.53 -2.05
CA ALA A 265 1.05 -24.77 -3.17
C ALA A 265 1.78 -25.10 -4.50
N ILE A 266 2.96 -24.52 -4.72
CA ILE A 266 3.80 -24.90 -5.88
C ILE A 266 4.72 -26.09 -5.62
N GLY A 267 4.67 -26.71 -4.41
CA GLY A 267 5.48 -27.86 -4.04
C GLY A 267 6.94 -27.56 -3.65
N GLU A 268 7.30 -26.29 -3.47
CA GLU A 268 8.65 -25.90 -3.01
C GLU A 268 8.85 -26.17 -1.51
N LEU A 269 7.80 -26.01 -0.71
CA LEU A 269 7.76 -26.37 0.71
C LEU A 269 6.82 -27.53 0.96
N LYS A 270 7.14 -28.34 1.97
CA LYS A 270 6.46 -29.62 2.24
C LYS A 270 5.05 -29.44 2.81
N GLU A 271 4.89 -28.54 3.80
CA GLU A 271 3.65 -28.37 4.55
C GLU A 271 3.59 -26.98 5.19
N VAL A 272 2.38 -26.51 5.50
CA VAL A 272 2.16 -25.27 6.25
C VAL A 272 2.21 -25.56 7.75
N GLY A 273 3.03 -24.83 8.51
CA GLY A 273 3.01 -24.89 9.97
C GLY A 273 1.89 -24.01 10.53
N VAL A 274 0.92 -24.59 11.23
CA VAL A 274 -0.13 -23.88 11.97
C VAL A 274 0.29 -23.77 13.43
N PHE A 275 0.64 -22.57 13.87
CA PHE A 275 1.22 -22.33 15.20
C PHE A 275 0.13 -22.11 16.26
N GLY A 276 -0.19 -23.14 17.02
CA GLY A 276 -1.26 -23.19 18.02
C GLY A 276 -2.62 -23.53 17.42
N ASN A 277 -3.39 -24.36 18.15
CA ASN A 277 -4.78 -24.70 17.86
C ASN A 277 -5.66 -24.66 19.11
N ASP A 278 -5.20 -23.93 20.10
CA ASP A 278 -5.81 -23.82 21.43
C ASP A 278 -6.06 -22.36 21.84
N TYR A 279 -6.07 -21.42 20.86
CA TYR A 279 -6.49 -20.04 21.08
C TYR A 279 -8.01 -19.96 21.32
N PRO A 280 -8.49 -18.95 22.08
CA PRO A 280 -9.93 -18.69 22.26
C PRO A 280 -10.54 -18.06 20.99
N THR A 281 -10.48 -18.78 19.89
CA THR A 281 -10.96 -18.43 18.55
C THR A 281 -11.84 -19.55 18.01
N PRO A 282 -12.68 -19.35 16.98
CA PRO A 282 -13.65 -20.34 16.53
C PRO A 282 -13.07 -21.72 16.17
N ASP A 283 -11.88 -21.75 15.59
CA ASP A 283 -11.19 -22.99 15.19
C ASP A 283 -9.91 -23.28 15.99
N GLY A 284 -9.66 -22.45 17.03
CA GLY A 284 -8.49 -22.57 17.89
C GLY A 284 -7.21 -21.97 17.29
N THR A 285 -7.19 -21.52 16.04
CA THR A 285 -6.02 -20.92 15.42
C THR A 285 -6.02 -19.38 15.49
N GLY A 286 -4.88 -18.74 15.27
CA GLY A 286 -4.77 -17.29 15.37
C GLY A 286 -5.60 -16.56 14.30
N VAL A 287 -6.28 -15.48 14.69
CA VAL A 287 -7.15 -14.65 13.80
C VAL A 287 -6.46 -13.34 13.46
N ARG A 288 -6.43 -12.99 12.18
CA ARG A 288 -5.86 -11.73 11.68
C ARG A 288 -6.78 -11.08 10.65
N ASP A 289 -6.69 -9.76 10.56
CA ASP A 289 -7.26 -9.00 9.45
C ASP A 289 -6.28 -9.05 8.28
N TYR A 290 -6.75 -9.54 7.16
CA TYR A 290 -5.99 -9.58 5.92
C TYR A 290 -6.56 -8.52 4.97
N ILE A 291 -5.67 -7.76 4.33
CA ILE A 291 -6.03 -6.70 3.39
C ILE A 291 -5.39 -6.95 2.03
N HIS A 292 -6.15 -6.79 0.96
CA HIS A 292 -5.58 -6.91 -0.38
C HIS A 292 -4.56 -5.79 -0.63
N VAL A 293 -3.38 -6.15 -1.16
CA VAL A 293 -2.28 -5.19 -1.39
C VAL A 293 -2.68 -4.02 -2.30
N VAL A 294 -3.58 -4.24 -3.26
CA VAL A 294 -4.12 -3.18 -4.12
C VAL A 294 -5.03 -2.23 -3.33
N ASP A 295 -5.89 -2.75 -2.43
CA ASP A 295 -6.67 -1.89 -1.54
C ASP A 295 -5.77 -1.06 -0.63
N LEU A 296 -4.71 -1.68 -0.10
CA LEU A 296 -3.71 -0.99 0.70
C LEU A 296 -3.02 0.12 -0.11
N ALA A 297 -2.62 -0.16 -1.35
CA ALA A 297 -2.02 0.82 -2.25
C ALA A 297 -2.97 2.01 -2.53
N LYS A 298 -4.26 1.73 -2.79
CA LYS A 298 -5.31 2.75 -2.94
C LYS A 298 -5.49 3.59 -1.67
N GLY A 299 -5.31 3.00 -0.49
CA GLY A 299 -5.31 3.72 0.79
C GLY A 299 -4.23 4.81 0.88
N HIS A 300 -3.04 4.57 0.29
CA HIS A 300 -1.98 5.57 0.22
C HIS A 300 -2.35 6.73 -0.71
N VAL A 301 -2.94 6.43 -1.87
CA VAL A 301 -3.42 7.45 -2.81
C VAL A 301 -4.53 8.29 -2.16
N ALA A 302 -5.46 7.64 -1.46
CA ALA A 302 -6.51 8.33 -0.71
C ALA A 302 -5.93 9.24 0.37
N ALA A 303 -4.93 8.79 1.12
CA ALA A 303 -4.26 9.59 2.14
C ALA A 303 -3.60 10.85 1.55
N ILE A 304 -2.84 10.73 0.45
CA ILE A 304 -2.25 11.88 -0.26
C ILE A 304 -3.33 12.83 -0.76
N SER A 305 -4.44 12.32 -1.29
CA SER A 305 -5.52 13.12 -1.88
C SER A 305 -6.29 13.93 -0.83
N HIS A 306 -6.46 13.41 0.40
CA HIS A 306 -7.29 14.01 1.43
C HIS A 306 -6.52 14.75 2.51
N CYS A 307 -5.33 14.28 2.90
CA CYS A 307 -4.52 14.93 3.93
C CYS A 307 -3.66 16.07 3.34
N LYS A 308 -4.31 17.13 2.86
CA LYS A 308 -3.64 18.29 2.22
C LYS A 308 -3.14 19.33 3.20
N ASN A 309 -3.78 19.46 4.36
CA ASN A 309 -3.43 20.43 5.40
C ASN A 309 -2.36 19.86 6.33
N SER A 310 -1.62 20.75 6.98
CA SER A 310 -0.68 20.35 8.02
C SER A 310 -1.41 19.68 9.20
N GLY A 311 -0.78 18.68 9.80
CA GLY A 311 -1.37 17.91 10.89
C GLY A 311 -0.78 16.52 11.01
N VAL A 312 -1.18 15.81 12.07
CA VAL A 312 -0.90 14.38 12.24
C VAL A 312 -2.19 13.60 12.07
N TYR A 313 -2.22 12.75 11.07
CA TYR A 313 -3.37 11.93 10.71
C TYR A 313 -3.02 10.46 10.93
N THR A 314 -3.89 9.71 11.55
CA THR A 314 -3.67 8.27 11.78
C THR A 314 -4.87 7.50 11.28
N TYR A 315 -4.63 6.43 10.50
CA TYR A 315 -5.68 5.57 9.96
C TYR A 315 -5.28 4.10 10.01
N ASN A 316 -6.23 3.26 10.41
CA ASN A 316 -6.14 1.82 10.25
C ASN A 316 -6.51 1.44 8.81
N LEU A 317 -5.62 0.70 8.14
CA LEU A 317 -5.91 0.12 6.84
C LEU A 317 -6.03 -1.40 6.99
N GLY A 318 -7.27 -1.84 7.17
CA GLY A 318 -7.71 -3.22 7.29
C GLY A 318 -9.09 -3.39 6.64
N THR A 319 -9.61 -4.60 6.67
CA THR A 319 -10.96 -4.91 6.16
C THR A 319 -12.03 -4.83 7.26
N GLY A 320 -11.63 -4.91 8.53
CA GLY A 320 -12.53 -5.09 9.67
C GLY A 320 -12.97 -6.53 9.88
N VAL A 321 -12.49 -7.46 9.05
CA VAL A 321 -12.85 -8.88 9.12
C VAL A 321 -11.64 -9.70 9.57
N GLY A 322 -11.82 -10.49 10.63
CA GLY A 322 -10.82 -11.43 11.11
C GLY A 322 -10.96 -12.79 10.44
N TYR A 323 -9.88 -13.30 9.86
CA TYR A 323 -9.78 -14.67 9.31
C TYR A 323 -8.78 -15.48 10.12
N SER A 324 -9.11 -16.73 10.40
CA SER A 324 -8.22 -17.69 11.04
C SER A 324 -7.13 -18.19 10.10
N VAL A 325 -6.09 -18.83 10.64
CA VAL A 325 -5.07 -19.46 9.79
C VAL A 325 -5.67 -20.54 8.90
N LEU A 326 -6.66 -21.31 9.41
CA LEU A 326 -7.33 -22.36 8.63
C LEU A 326 -8.23 -21.76 7.56
N ASP A 327 -8.92 -20.63 7.80
CA ASP A 327 -9.69 -19.92 6.78
C ASP A 327 -8.81 -19.53 5.58
N VAL A 328 -7.61 -19.02 5.86
CA VAL A 328 -6.65 -18.63 4.80
C VAL A 328 -6.16 -19.86 4.02
N ILE A 329 -5.85 -20.97 4.71
CA ILE A 329 -5.45 -22.23 4.04
C ILE A 329 -6.58 -22.71 3.13
N HIS A 330 -7.82 -22.76 3.61
CA HIS A 330 -8.98 -23.22 2.83
C HIS A 330 -9.27 -22.29 1.62
N ALA A 331 -9.16 -20.97 1.80
CA ALA A 331 -9.29 -20.03 0.70
C ALA A 331 -8.18 -20.22 -0.36
N TYR A 332 -6.96 -20.54 0.09
CA TYR A 332 -5.85 -20.79 -0.83
C TYR A 332 -6.00 -22.14 -1.55
N GLU A 333 -6.49 -23.20 -0.87
CA GLU A 333 -6.86 -24.49 -1.49
C GLU A 333 -7.88 -24.30 -2.63
N LYS A 334 -8.88 -23.44 -2.39
CA LYS A 334 -9.87 -23.07 -3.41
C LYS A 334 -9.21 -22.37 -4.59
N ALA A 335 -8.27 -21.46 -4.33
CA ALA A 335 -7.57 -20.71 -5.37
C ALA A 335 -6.63 -21.61 -6.22
N CYS A 336 -5.88 -22.52 -5.60
CA CYS A 336 -4.93 -23.39 -6.30
C CYS A 336 -5.55 -24.69 -6.84
N GLY A 337 -6.77 -25.05 -6.39
CA GLY A 337 -7.51 -26.20 -6.88
C GLY A 337 -7.08 -27.55 -6.28
N HIS A 338 -6.27 -27.57 -5.24
CA HIS A 338 -5.84 -28.79 -4.55
C HIS A 338 -5.64 -28.58 -3.05
N LYS A 339 -5.65 -29.69 -2.30
CA LYS A 339 -5.43 -29.68 -0.85
C LYS A 339 -3.99 -29.34 -0.50
N LEU A 340 -3.82 -28.53 0.55
CA LEU A 340 -2.52 -28.12 1.06
C LEU A 340 -2.21 -28.86 2.37
N PRO A 341 -1.11 -29.61 2.44
CA PRO A 341 -0.72 -30.26 3.69
C PRO A 341 -0.34 -29.21 4.74
N TYR A 342 -0.85 -29.42 5.97
CA TYR A 342 -0.45 -28.61 7.11
C TYR A 342 -0.28 -29.47 8.37
N SER A 343 0.46 -28.96 9.35
CA SER A 343 0.62 -29.60 10.65
C SER A 343 0.54 -28.56 11.77
N ILE A 344 -0.05 -28.98 12.88
CA ILE A 344 -0.12 -28.16 14.09
C ILE A 344 1.25 -28.12 14.76
N LYS A 345 1.71 -26.90 15.07
CA LYS A 345 2.96 -26.66 15.79
C LYS A 345 2.65 -25.96 17.13
N PRO A 346 3.54 -26.00 18.11
CA PRO A 346 3.41 -25.18 19.32
C PRO A 346 3.25 -23.71 18.99
N ARG A 347 2.56 -22.94 19.86
CA ARG A 347 2.44 -21.48 19.72
C ARG A 347 3.81 -20.83 19.61
N ARG A 348 3.93 -19.78 18.80
CA ARG A 348 5.13 -18.96 18.77
C ARG A 348 5.07 -17.95 19.94
N ALA A 349 6.23 -17.65 20.51
CA ALA A 349 6.32 -16.60 21.54
C ALA A 349 5.87 -15.26 20.98
N GLY A 350 5.02 -14.54 21.70
CA GLY A 350 4.50 -13.24 21.30
C GLY A 350 3.31 -13.26 20.35
N ASP A 351 2.83 -14.42 19.87
CA ASP A 351 1.60 -14.49 19.09
C ASP A 351 0.37 -14.22 19.97
N ILE A 352 -0.55 -13.40 19.46
CA ILE A 352 -1.83 -13.07 20.09
C ILE A 352 -2.98 -13.80 19.39
N ALA A 353 -4.07 -14.07 20.14
CA ALA A 353 -5.21 -14.84 19.64
C ALA A 353 -5.89 -14.19 18.44
N ALA A 354 -6.20 -12.89 18.53
CA ALA A 354 -6.91 -12.16 17.48
C ALA A 354 -6.39 -10.72 17.35
N CYS A 355 -6.37 -10.21 16.10
CA CYS A 355 -6.05 -8.82 15.79
C CYS A 355 -6.73 -8.43 14.47
N TYR A 356 -7.72 -7.52 14.55
CA TYR A 356 -8.42 -6.97 13.38
C TYR A 356 -8.85 -5.53 13.61
N ALA A 357 -8.98 -4.79 12.50
CA ALA A 357 -9.21 -3.34 12.48
C ALA A 357 -10.67 -2.96 12.70
N ASP A 358 -10.87 -1.72 13.16
CA ASP A 358 -12.00 -0.89 12.78
C ASP A 358 -11.51 0.13 11.74
N PRO A 359 -11.88 -0.02 10.44
CA PRO A 359 -11.45 0.88 9.37
C PRO A 359 -12.40 2.07 9.18
N SER A 360 -13.41 2.27 10.01
CA SER A 360 -14.49 3.24 9.82
C SER A 360 -14.00 4.69 9.72
N LYS A 361 -12.90 5.03 10.39
CA LYS A 361 -12.28 6.35 10.28
C LYS A 361 -11.72 6.60 8.89
N ALA A 362 -11.00 5.64 8.32
CA ALA A 362 -10.48 5.74 6.95
C ALA A 362 -11.62 5.83 5.93
N GLU A 363 -12.70 5.05 6.11
CA GLU A 363 -13.89 5.13 5.25
C GLU A 363 -14.52 6.53 5.31
N LYS A 364 -14.69 7.10 6.49
CA LYS A 364 -15.32 8.40 6.70
C LYS A 364 -14.47 9.58 6.21
N GLU A 365 -13.17 9.59 6.53
CA GLU A 365 -12.32 10.75 6.34
C GLU A 365 -11.53 10.71 5.03
N LEU A 366 -11.21 9.52 4.52
CA LEU A 366 -10.49 9.35 3.25
C LEU A 366 -11.40 8.89 2.10
N GLY A 367 -12.66 8.56 2.38
CA GLY A 367 -13.55 7.92 1.39
C GLY A 367 -13.01 6.56 0.92
N TRP A 368 -12.11 5.94 1.69
CA TRP A 368 -11.46 4.68 1.34
C TRP A 368 -12.06 3.51 2.10
N LYS A 369 -12.29 2.43 1.39
CA LYS A 369 -12.76 1.17 1.93
C LYS A 369 -12.12 0.01 1.18
N ALA A 370 -11.68 -1.02 1.91
CA ALA A 370 -11.24 -2.28 1.31
C ALA A 370 -12.37 -2.94 0.53
N GLN A 371 -12.05 -3.43 -0.68
CA GLN A 371 -13.04 -3.97 -1.62
C GLN A 371 -12.93 -5.49 -1.78
N TYR A 372 -11.75 -6.06 -1.54
CA TYR A 372 -11.47 -7.47 -1.79
C TYR A 372 -11.57 -8.30 -0.52
N GLY A 373 -12.19 -9.48 -0.63
CA GLY A 373 -12.26 -10.49 0.42
C GLY A 373 -11.11 -11.49 0.37
N ILE A 374 -11.13 -12.48 1.28
CA ILE A 374 -10.04 -13.46 1.40
C ILE A 374 -9.90 -14.35 0.15
N ASP A 375 -11.02 -14.66 -0.52
CA ASP A 375 -11.01 -15.47 -1.74
C ASP A 375 -10.27 -14.77 -2.87
N GLU A 376 -10.54 -13.47 -3.10
CA GLU A 376 -9.85 -12.65 -4.12
C GLU A 376 -8.38 -12.43 -3.76
N MET A 377 -8.08 -12.24 -2.48
CA MET A 377 -6.70 -12.11 -1.99
C MET A 377 -5.89 -13.38 -2.30
N CYS A 378 -6.43 -14.55 -1.99
CA CYS A 378 -5.77 -15.82 -2.27
C CYS A 378 -5.70 -16.12 -3.77
N ALA A 379 -6.76 -15.80 -4.52
CA ALA A 379 -6.79 -16.02 -5.96
C ALA A 379 -5.73 -15.17 -6.70
N SER A 380 -5.61 -13.88 -6.35
CA SER A 380 -4.59 -13.01 -6.95
C SER A 380 -3.17 -13.41 -6.56
N SER A 381 -2.96 -13.81 -5.29
CA SER A 381 -1.69 -14.36 -4.82
C SER A 381 -1.30 -15.62 -5.59
N TRP A 382 -2.24 -16.55 -5.80
CA TRP A 382 -2.01 -17.74 -6.59
C TRP A 382 -1.75 -17.42 -8.08
N ASN A 383 -2.49 -16.48 -8.67
CA ASN A 383 -2.26 -16.01 -10.04
C ASN A 383 -0.83 -15.48 -10.23
N TRP A 384 -0.30 -14.75 -9.24
CA TRP A 384 1.10 -14.33 -9.24
C TRP A 384 2.05 -15.53 -9.11
N GLN A 385 1.90 -16.34 -8.06
CA GLN A 385 2.84 -17.42 -7.74
C GLN A 385 2.89 -18.50 -8.84
N SER A 386 1.75 -18.87 -9.40
CA SER A 386 1.67 -19.89 -10.47
C SER A 386 2.33 -19.44 -11.76
N LYS A 387 2.25 -18.15 -12.10
CA LYS A 387 2.93 -17.55 -13.26
C LYS A 387 4.41 -17.26 -13.02
N ASN A 388 4.80 -17.13 -11.76
CA ASN A 388 6.16 -16.77 -11.34
C ASN A 388 6.65 -17.72 -10.25
N PRO A 389 6.84 -19.02 -10.55
CA PRO A 389 7.25 -20.01 -9.54
C PRO A 389 8.61 -19.67 -8.90
N LYS A 390 9.48 -18.95 -9.63
CA LYS A 390 10.78 -18.46 -9.12
C LYS A 390 10.76 -16.97 -8.79
N GLY A 391 9.60 -16.40 -8.49
CA GLY A 391 9.46 -14.97 -8.19
C GLY A 391 9.80 -14.07 -9.37
N TYR A 392 10.56 -13.00 -9.12
CA TYR A 392 11.03 -12.09 -10.16
C TYR A 392 12.20 -12.65 -11.01
N GLY A 393 12.66 -13.86 -10.69
CA GLY A 393 13.85 -14.46 -11.28
C GLY A 393 15.15 -14.07 -10.57
N GLU A 394 16.25 -14.70 -10.93
CA GLU A 394 17.57 -14.30 -10.44
C GLU A 394 17.97 -12.98 -11.14
N ASN A 395 18.34 -11.99 -10.31
CA ASN A 395 18.96 -10.75 -10.77
C ASN A 395 20.45 -10.95 -10.99
#